data_0392169ec52167cb2606377a7581408e
#
_entry.id   0392169ec52167cb2606377a7581408e
#
_cell.length_a   1.000
_cell.length_b   1.000
_cell.length_c   1.000
_cell.angle_alpha   90.00
_cell.angle_beta   90.00
_cell.angle_gamma   90.00
#
_symmetry.space_group_name_H-M   'P 1'
#
loop_
_entity.id
_entity.type
_entity.pdbx_description
1 polymer ?
#
loop_
_entity_poly.entity_id
_entity_poly.type
_entity_poly.pdbx_seq_one_letter_code
_entity_poly.pdbx_strand_id
1 'polypeptide(L)'
;MDPQGQSRRRFLATGAASVAATSAALVEGGAEPAAQPARVITPPAKRLLLSCKLTMIAREIDGRQLSLAERLKMAAEAGFDGVDLDEAAAYTPEQAREAVRESGVFVHNAINHAHWSQRLTSPKPEERAQAVANLEHCVRVSHAAGGSGVLLVVGHGKDGPAEEIEERCRQEIRKVLPLAAALGQKILVENVWNHMMYNHDAPPEQTPERFIRFVDSFNSPWVGMYYDLGNHWKYGQPGEWVRAFGYRCVKLDVKGFSRKADKFVDITAEEDDLPWADVRRALEEIHFTGWATAEVGGGDVKRLTVVRQQMQKAFGL
;
A
#
# COMPACT_ATOMS: atom_id res chain seq x y z
N MET A 1 -58.85 -3.68 -21.24
CA MET A 1 -58.77 -2.62 -22.24
C MET A 1 -57.60 -1.73 -21.85
N ASP A 2 -56.46 -2.01 -22.45
CA ASP A 2 -55.34 -1.10 -22.54
C ASP A 2 -55.71 0.00 -23.52
N PRO A 3 -55.14 1.24 -23.48
CA PRO A 3 -53.80 1.38 -24.04
C PRO A 3 -52.95 2.47 -23.38
N GLN A 4 -51.65 2.35 -23.33
CA GLN A 4 -50.69 3.12 -24.12
C GLN A 4 -49.25 2.86 -23.70
N GLY A 5 -48.62 2.00 -24.44
CA GLY A 5 -47.16 2.04 -24.55
C GLY A 5 -46.76 3.16 -25.49
N GLN A 6 -45.89 4.07 -25.00
CA GLN A 6 -45.12 4.96 -25.89
C GLN A 6 -43.63 4.98 -25.54
N SER A 7 -42.94 4.52 -26.53
CA SER A 7 -41.53 4.44 -26.82
C SER A 7 -40.68 5.65 -26.41
N ARG A 8 -39.63 5.41 -25.61
CA ARG A 8 -38.50 6.31 -25.39
C ARG A 8 -37.47 6.19 -26.52
N ARG A 9 -37.85 6.56 -27.76
CA ARG A 9 -36.89 6.70 -28.88
C ARG A 9 -37.37 7.81 -29.79
N ARG A 10 -36.96 9.07 -29.46
CA ARG A 10 -36.89 10.19 -30.44
C ARG A 10 -36.41 11.45 -29.72
N PHE A 11 -35.08 11.58 -29.60
CA PHE A 11 -34.44 12.88 -29.39
C PHE A 11 -33.01 12.83 -29.96
N LEU A 12 -32.89 12.84 -31.26
CA LEU A 12 -31.68 13.19 -31.99
C LEU A 12 -32.05 13.39 -33.46
N ALA A 13 -32.44 14.58 -33.82
CA ALA A 13 -32.23 15.15 -35.15
C ALA A 13 -32.74 16.61 -35.20
N THR A 14 -31.96 17.42 -35.83
CA THR A 14 -32.19 18.77 -36.38
C THR A 14 -31.74 19.96 -35.54
N GLY A 15 -30.71 20.61 -36.08
CA GLY A 15 -30.20 21.91 -35.66
C GLY A 15 -28.89 22.28 -36.34
N ALA A 16 -28.79 22.14 -37.68
CA ALA A 16 -27.72 22.76 -38.42
C ALA A 16 -28.09 24.24 -38.69
N ALA A 17 -27.42 25.16 -38.02
CA ALA A 17 -27.48 26.60 -38.37
C ALA A 17 -26.07 27.03 -38.78
N SER A 18 -25.99 27.43 -40.06
CA SER A 18 -24.82 28.04 -40.68
C SER A 18 -24.53 29.38 -40.05
N VAL A 19 -23.31 29.62 -39.60
CA VAL A 19 -22.80 30.96 -39.29
C VAL A 19 -21.62 31.24 -40.18
N ALA A 20 -21.74 32.37 -40.90
CA ALA A 20 -20.79 32.86 -41.87
C ALA A 20 -19.45 33.26 -41.21
N ALA A 21 -18.37 32.97 -41.91
CA ALA A 21 -17.01 33.34 -41.57
C ALA A 21 -16.79 34.84 -41.70
N THR A 22 -16.32 35.47 -40.63
CA THR A 22 -15.59 36.75 -40.69
C THR A 22 -14.13 36.46 -40.33
N SER A 23 -13.26 36.62 -41.33
CA SER A 23 -11.81 36.46 -41.19
C SER A 23 -11.24 37.63 -40.39
N ALA A 24 -10.83 37.40 -39.15
CA ALA A 24 -9.94 38.30 -38.44
C ALA A 24 -8.57 37.60 -38.35
N ALA A 25 -7.56 38.15 -38.95
CA ALA A 25 -6.18 37.72 -38.85
C ALA A 25 -5.72 37.89 -37.41
N LEU A 26 -5.57 36.78 -36.72
CA LEU A 26 -4.91 36.70 -35.41
C LEU A 26 -3.43 36.40 -35.62
N VAL A 27 -2.62 37.31 -35.07
CA VAL A 27 -1.17 37.15 -34.91
C VAL A 27 -0.87 35.82 -34.24
N GLU A 28 -0.13 34.93 -34.91
CA GLU A 28 0.41 33.72 -34.34
C GLU A 28 1.45 34.05 -33.28
N GLY A 29 1.00 34.22 -32.04
CA GLY A 29 1.84 34.02 -30.88
C GLY A 29 2.02 32.49 -30.70
N GLY A 30 3.19 31.96 -31.05
CA GLY A 30 3.51 30.57 -30.86
C GLY A 30 3.42 30.19 -29.38
N ALA A 31 2.27 29.66 -28.95
CA ALA A 31 2.18 28.94 -27.69
C ALA A 31 2.95 27.65 -27.89
N GLU A 32 4.03 27.45 -27.11
CA GLU A 32 4.65 26.13 -26.99
C GLU A 32 3.55 25.10 -26.72
N PRO A 33 3.56 23.95 -27.41
CA PRO A 33 2.57 22.92 -27.15
C PRO A 33 2.72 22.51 -25.68
N ALA A 34 1.64 22.67 -24.89
CA ALA A 34 1.61 22.23 -23.51
C ALA A 34 2.10 20.80 -23.46
N ALA A 35 3.17 20.56 -22.69
CA ALA A 35 3.75 19.24 -22.54
C ALA A 35 2.62 18.28 -22.14
N GLN A 36 2.41 17.25 -22.93
CA GLN A 36 1.42 16.23 -22.60
C GLN A 36 1.77 15.64 -21.24
N PRO A 37 0.81 15.49 -20.33
CA PRO A 37 1.08 14.89 -19.03
C PRO A 37 1.69 13.50 -19.24
N ALA A 38 2.80 13.24 -18.52
CA ALA A 38 3.46 11.94 -18.58
C ALA A 38 2.43 10.84 -18.29
N ARG A 39 2.31 9.88 -19.17
CA ARG A 39 1.40 8.75 -18.98
C ARG A 39 1.98 7.84 -17.89
N VAL A 40 1.24 7.62 -16.81
CA VAL A 40 1.62 6.63 -15.79
C VAL A 40 1.71 5.26 -16.45
N ILE A 41 2.85 4.61 -16.31
CA ILE A 41 3.08 3.27 -16.85
C ILE A 41 2.29 2.29 -16.00
N THR A 42 1.27 1.67 -16.58
CA THR A 42 0.52 0.60 -15.93
C THR A 42 1.42 -0.63 -15.77
N PRO A 43 1.55 -1.20 -14.56
CA PRO A 43 2.26 -2.44 -14.38
C PRO A 43 1.74 -3.56 -15.31
N PRO A 44 2.58 -4.48 -15.75
CA PRO A 44 2.15 -5.60 -16.59
C PRO A 44 1.09 -6.44 -15.85
N ALA A 45 0.22 -7.12 -16.61
CA ALA A 45 -0.80 -8.02 -16.09
C ALA A 45 -0.15 -9.26 -15.45
N LYS A 46 0.24 -9.13 -14.19
CA LYS A 46 0.81 -10.20 -13.34
C LYS A 46 -0.12 -10.44 -12.16
N ARG A 47 -0.10 -11.65 -11.62
CA ARG A 47 -0.78 -11.95 -10.35
C ARG A 47 -0.09 -11.32 -9.16
N LEU A 48 1.25 -11.33 -9.15
CA LEU A 48 2.08 -10.74 -8.10
C LEU A 48 2.91 -9.60 -8.68
N LEU A 49 2.74 -8.41 -8.14
CA LEU A 49 3.49 -7.20 -8.48
C LEU A 49 4.54 -6.95 -7.40
N LEU A 50 5.77 -6.64 -7.82
CA LEU A 50 6.88 -6.38 -6.90
C LEU A 50 7.08 -4.89 -6.72
N SER A 51 7.17 -4.46 -5.47
CA SER A 51 7.46 -3.08 -5.07
C SER A 51 8.53 -3.02 -3.99
N CYS A 52 9.02 -1.83 -3.70
CA CYS A 52 9.84 -1.54 -2.53
C CYS A 52 9.27 -0.35 -1.75
N LYS A 53 9.61 -0.24 -0.48
CA LYS A 53 9.31 0.96 0.31
C LYS A 53 10.15 2.13 -0.18
N LEU A 54 9.57 3.35 -0.15
CA LEU A 54 10.29 4.56 -0.55
C LEU A 54 11.55 4.78 0.32
N THR A 55 11.48 4.48 1.63
CA THR A 55 12.62 4.57 2.54
C THR A 55 13.82 3.72 2.13
N MET A 56 13.62 2.67 1.34
CA MET A 56 14.73 1.87 0.77
C MET A 56 15.48 2.60 -0.34
N ILE A 57 14.90 3.63 -0.95
CA ILE A 57 15.49 4.34 -2.08
C ILE A 57 16.34 5.49 -1.55
N ALA A 58 17.57 5.59 -1.99
CA ALA A 58 18.48 6.64 -1.59
C ALA A 58 17.82 8.02 -1.67
N ARG A 59 18.00 8.85 -0.63
CA ARG A 59 17.49 10.22 -0.58
C ARG A 59 18.46 11.21 -1.22
N GLU A 60 19.71 10.81 -1.33
CA GLU A 60 20.81 11.62 -1.82
C GLU A 60 21.75 10.77 -2.67
N ILE A 61 22.27 11.35 -3.74
CA ILE A 61 23.36 10.77 -4.56
C ILE A 61 24.37 11.88 -4.81
N ASP A 62 25.64 11.60 -4.56
CA ASP A 62 26.78 12.51 -4.77
C ASP A 62 26.58 13.91 -4.13
N GLY A 63 26.03 13.95 -2.90
CA GLY A 63 25.76 15.18 -2.17
C GLY A 63 24.52 15.96 -2.63
N ARG A 64 23.76 15.46 -3.61
CA ARG A 64 22.53 16.09 -4.10
C ARG A 64 21.29 15.35 -3.58
N GLN A 65 20.41 16.09 -2.93
CA GLN A 65 19.10 15.58 -2.51
C GLN A 65 18.23 15.28 -3.73
N LEU A 66 17.55 14.14 -3.69
CA LEU A 66 16.64 13.68 -4.74
C LEU A 66 15.21 14.09 -4.44
N SER A 67 14.49 14.51 -5.48
CA SER A 67 13.05 14.71 -5.40
C SER A 67 12.31 13.37 -5.26
N LEU A 68 11.05 13.41 -4.83
CA LEU A 68 10.22 12.22 -4.79
C LEU A 68 10.13 11.55 -6.18
N ALA A 69 9.93 12.32 -7.24
CA ALA A 69 9.86 11.80 -8.59
C ALA A 69 11.14 11.09 -9.04
N GLU A 70 12.32 11.64 -8.70
CA GLU A 70 13.60 11.00 -9.00
C GLU A 70 13.75 9.67 -8.24
N ARG A 71 13.37 9.62 -6.96
CA ARG A 71 13.39 8.39 -6.17
C ARG A 71 12.45 7.33 -6.77
N LEU A 72 11.25 7.72 -7.18
CA LEU A 72 10.31 6.81 -7.86
C LEU A 72 10.92 6.23 -9.16
N LYS A 73 11.56 7.08 -9.98
CA LYS A 73 12.26 6.63 -11.21
C LYS A 73 13.34 5.59 -10.91
N MET A 74 14.10 5.74 -9.82
CA MET A 74 15.12 4.75 -9.42
C MET A 74 14.53 3.37 -9.14
N ALA A 75 13.34 3.28 -8.51
CA ALA A 75 12.67 2.01 -8.30
C ALA A 75 12.26 1.34 -9.63
N ALA A 76 11.73 2.12 -10.56
CA ALA A 76 11.38 1.63 -11.90
C ALA A 76 12.61 1.19 -12.68
N GLU A 77 13.73 1.93 -12.62
CA GLU A 77 15.00 1.58 -13.22
C GLU A 77 15.56 0.26 -12.65
N ALA A 78 15.40 0.02 -11.36
CA ALA A 78 15.75 -1.26 -10.73
C ALA A 78 14.80 -2.41 -11.13
N GLY A 79 13.71 -2.13 -11.84
CA GLY A 79 12.75 -3.09 -12.36
C GLY A 79 11.58 -3.42 -11.44
N PHE A 80 11.32 -2.65 -10.40
CA PHE A 80 10.10 -2.77 -9.59
C PHE A 80 8.86 -2.33 -10.38
N ASP A 81 7.72 -2.97 -10.11
CA ASP A 81 6.44 -2.65 -10.75
C ASP A 81 5.78 -1.38 -10.15
N GLY A 82 6.24 -0.95 -8.96
CA GLY A 82 5.76 0.24 -8.27
C GLY A 82 6.47 0.48 -6.93
N VAL A 83 5.96 1.45 -6.17
CA VAL A 83 6.53 1.86 -4.87
C VAL A 83 5.43 1.91 -3.81
N ASP A 84 5.77 1.55 -2.58
CA ASP A 84 5.00 1.85 -1.38
C ASP A 84 5.53 3.16 -0.76
N LEU A 85 4.68 4.18 -0.68
CA LEU A 85 5.04 5.51 -0.18
C LEU A 85 5.00 5.52 1.35
N ASP A 86 6.01 4.94 1.98
CA ASP A 86 6.10 4.80 3.45
C ASP A 86 6.59 6.07 4.17
N GLU A 87 6.78 7.17 3.44
CA GLU A 87 7.08 8.51 3.97
C GLU A 87 5.90 9.48 3.76
N ALA A 88 4.65 9.00 3.76
CA ALA A 88 3.47 9.80 3.42
C ALA A 88 3.31 11.08 4.27
N ALA A 89 3.79 11.08 5.51
CA ALA A 89 3.77 12.28 6.37
C ALA A 89 4.60 13.46 5.82
N ALA A 90 5.58 13.19 4.96
CA ALA A 90 6.46 14.21 4.39
C ALA A 90 5.86 14.92 3.14
N TYR A 91 4.74 14.43 2.63
CA TYR A 91 4.18 14.90 1.35
C TYR A 91 2.71 15.28 1.48
N THR A 92 2.31 16.34 0.79
CA THR A 92 0.88 16.61 0.57
C THR A 92 0.31 15.69 -0.51
N PRO A 93 -1.03 15.52 -0.57
CA PRO A 93 -1.68 14.78 -1.67
C PRO A 93 -1.29 15.31 -3.06
N GLU A 94 -1.15 16.65 -3.20
CA GLU A 94 -0.77 17.30 -4.45
C GLU A 94 0.66 16.96 -4.85
N GLN A 95 1.60 17.00 -3.90
CA GLN A 95 3.01 16.64 -4.13
C GLN A 95 3.14 15.16 -4.55
N ALA A 96 2.42 14.27 -3.90
CA ALA A 96 2.42 12.85 -4.25
C ALA A 96 1.86 12.62 -5.66
N ARG A 97 0.75 13.28 -6.02
CA ARG A 97 0.16 13.22 -7.37
C ARG A 97 1.14 13.74 -8.43
N GLU A 98 1.76 14.89 -8.16
CA GLU A 98 2.70 15.48 -9.11
C GLU A 98 3.93 14.59 -9.32
N ALA A 99 4.50 14.02 -8.27
CA ALA A 99 5.64 13.11 -8.36
C ALA A 99 5.31 11.86 -9.18
N VAL A 100 4.12 11.28 -9.00
CA VAL A 100 3.64 10.15 -9.82
C VAL A 100 3.48 10.57 -11.28
N ARG A 101 2.90 11.74 -11.53
CA ARG A 101 2.73 12.28 -12.89
C ARG A 101 4.07 12.53 -13.57
N GLU A 102 5.04 13.10 -12.86
CA GLU A 102 6.38 13.40 -13.39
C GLU A 102 7.21 12.12 -13.61
N SER A 103 7.13 11.17 -12.70
CA SER A 103 7.92 9.94 -12.78
C SER A 103 7.31 8.91 -13.72
N GLY A 104 6.00 8.89 -13.86
CA GLY A 104 5.25 7.82 -14.51
C GLY A 104 5.24 6.49 -13.74
N VAL A 105 5.70 6.48 -12.48
CA VAL A 105 5.84 5.28 -11.64
C VAL A 105 4.61 5.08 -10.78
N PHE A 106 4.14 3.83 -10.68
CA PHE A 106 2.96 3.49 -9.92
C PHE A 106 3.26 3.48 -8.40
N VAL A 107 2.47 4.25 -7.63
CA VAL A 107 2.47 4.20 -6.17
C VAL A 107 1.21 3.48 -5.73
N HIS A 108 1.35 2.31 -5.08
CA HIS A 108 0.19 1.46 -4.79
C HIS A 108 -0.35 1.57 -3.37
N ASN A 109 0.42 2.18 -2.47
CA ASN A 109 0.10 2.25 -1.04
C ASN A 109 0.78 3.46 -0.41
N ALA A 110 0.32 3.86 0.78
CA ALA A 110 0.97 4.87 1.61
C ALA A 110 1.05 4.44 3.07
N ILE A 111 2.08 4.93 3.78
CA ILE A 111 2.30 4.65 5.20
C ILE A 111 2.72 5.95 5.90
N ASN A 112 2.21 6.15 7.12
CA ASN A 112 2.65 7.23 7.99
C ASN A 112 3.29 6.64 9.26
N HIS A 113 4.61 6.68 9.35
CA HIS A 113 5.37 6.14 10.50
C HIS A 113 5.00 6.74 11.86
N ALA A 114 4.25 7.85 11.90
CA ALA A 114 3.73 8.41 13.15
C ALA A 114 2.85 7.42 13.93
N HIS A 115 2.31 6.37 13.30
CA HIS A 115 1.55 5.31 13.97
C HIS A 115 2.34 4.57 15.06
N TRP A 116 3.66 4.64 15.07
CA TRP A 116 4.48 4.08 16.15
C TRP A 116 4.46 4.93 17.42
N SER A 117 4.32 6.24 17.31
CA SER A 117 4.32 7.20 18.41
C SER A 117 2.93 7.74 18.75
N GLN A 118 2.11 7.98 17.75
CA GLN A 118 0.73 8.46 17.86
C GLN A 118 -0.19 7.31 17.49
N ARG A 119 -0.68 6.58 18.51
CA ARG A 119 -1.32 5.29 18.34
C ARG A 119 -2.82 5.34 18.53
N LEU A 120 -3.55 4.61 17.71
CA LEU A 120 -5.00 4.43 17.86
C LEU A 120 -5.40 3.70 19.16
N THR A 121 -4.44 3.00 19.79
CA THR A 121 -4.63 2.30 21.07
C THR A 121 -4.34 3.17 22.29
N SER A 122 -3.77 4.36 22.12
CA SER A 122 -3.38 5.22 23.25
C SER A 122 -4.53 5.44 24.25
N PRO A 123 -4.26 5.42 25.56
CA PRO A 123 -5.24 5.81 26.55
C PRO A 123 -5.63 7.30 26.46
N LYS A 124 -4.78 8.13 25.86
CA LYS A 124 -5.00 9.58 25.74
C LYS A 124 -5.84 9.91 24.50
N PRO A 125 -7.02 10.54 24.66
CA PRO A 125 -7.89 10.87 23.54
C PRO A 125 -7.23 11.78 22.49
N GLU A 126 -6.39 12.73 22.92
CA GLU A 126 -5.68 13.66 22.03
C GLU A 126 -4.67 12.95 21.13
N GLU A 127 -3.96 11.93 21.64
CA GLU A 127 -3.06 11.11 20.83
C GLU A 127 -3.85 10.28 19.81
N ARG A 128 -4.99 9.71 20.19
CA ARG A 128 -5.87 8.98 19.26
C ARG A 128 -6.43 9.90 18.18
N ALA A 129 -6.86 11.12 18.54
CA ALA A 129 -7.34 12.09 17.56
C ALA A 129 -6.24 12.44 16.53
N GLN A 130 -5.00 12.62 16.97
CA GLN A 130 -3.88 12.83 16.07
C GLN A 130 -3.58 11.60 15.21
N ALA A 131 -3.68 10.39 15.77
CA ALA A 131 -3.52 9.15 15.01
C ALA A 131 -4.58 9.00 13.91
N VAL A 132 -5.83 9.37 14.20
CA VAL A 132 -6.92 9.42 13.21
C VAL A 132 -6.59 10.42 12.10
N ALA A 133 -6.18 11.65 12.45
CA ALA A 133 -5.80 12.66 11.47
C ALA A 133 -4.62 12.20 10.57
N ASN A 134 -3.63 11.52 11.15
CA ASN A 134 -2.52 10.94 10.40
C ASN A 134 -2.98 9.83 9.43
N LEU A 135 -3.91 8.98 9.86
CA LEU A 135 -4.47 7.94 9.00
C LEU A 135 -5.32 8.54 7.87
N GLU A 136 -6.14 9.55 8.14
CA GLU A 136 -6.88 10.26 7.10
C GLU A 136 -5.96 10.95 6.09
N HIS A 137 -4.88 11.57 6.56
CA HIS A 137 -3.86 12.15 5.68
C HIS A 137 -3.26 11.07 4.76
N CYS A 138 -2.89 9.93 5.32
CA CYS A 138 -2.33 8.80 4.57
C CYS A 138 -3.30 8.29 3.50
N VAL A 139 -4.59 8.17 3.83
CA VAL A 139 -5.66 7.81 2.89
C VAL A 139 -5.76 8.80 1.73
N ARG A 140 -5.66 10.12 2.00
CA ARG A 140 -5.70 11.16 0.97
C ARG A 140 -4.44 11.16 0.09
N VAL A 141 -3.27 10.96 0.68
CA VAL A 141 -1.99 10.87 -0.05
C VAL A 141 -1.99 9.65 -0.96
N SER A 142 -2.38 8.47 -0.45
CA SER A 142 -2.48 7.24 -1.25
C SER A 142 -3.45 7.42 -2.42
N HIS A 143 -4.65 7.96 -2.17
CA HIS A 143 -5.62 8.24 -3.22
C HIS A 143 -5.07 9.19 -4.28
N ALA A 144 -4.44 10.29 -3.88
CA ALA A 144 -3.89 11.27 -4.79
C ALA A 144 -2.76 10.71 -5.67
N ALA A 145 -1.96 9.79 -5.12
CA ALA A 145 -0.92 9.08 -5.84
C ALA A 145 -1.45 7.93 -6.74
N GLY A 146 -2.76 7.64 -6.72
CA GLY A 146 -3.37 6.54 -7.47
C GLY A 146 -3.28 5.18 -6.78
N GLY A 147 -2.94 5.17 -5.49
CA GLY A 147 -2.88 3.97 -4.67
C GLY A 147 -4.24 3.37 -4.33
N SER A 148 -4.23 2.20 -3.70
CA SER A 148 -5.43 1.43 -3.36
C SER A 148 -5.56 1.11 -1.87
N GLY A 149 -4.65 1.61 -1.03
CA GLY A 149 -4.71 1.36 0.40
C GLY A 149 -3.62 2.05 1.20
N VAL A 150 -3.73 1.90 2.50
CA VAL A 150 -2.77 2.41 3.48
C VAL A 150 -2.40 1.30 4.45
N LEU A 151 -1.11 1.16 4.77
CA LEU A 151 -0.66 0.27 5.83
C LEU A 151 -0.83 0.97 7.18
N LEU A 152 -1.31 0.24 8.16
CA LEU A 152 -1.54 0.68 9.51
C LEU A 152 -0.96 -0.29 10.54
N VAL A 153 -0.04 0.18 11.37
CA VAL A 153 0.27 -0.44 12.66
C VAL A 153 -0.77 0.03 13.67
N VAL A 154 -1.59 -0.90 14.14
CA VAL A 154 -2.80 -0.57 14.92
C VAL A 154 -2.54 0.01 16.31
N GLY A 155 -1.35 -0.21 16.89
CA GLY A 155 -1.01 0.31 18.21
C GLY A 155 0.05 -0.52 18.92
N HIS A 156 -0.02 -0.57 20.26
CA HIS A 156 0.97 -1.29 21.08
C HIS A 156 0.34 -1.87 22.35
N GLY A 157 0.74 -3.09 22.71
CA GLY A 157 0.26 -3.79 23.91
C GLY A 157 0.46 -3.04 25.23
N LYS A 158 1.44 -2.12 25.31
CA LYS A 158 1.67 -1.29 26.51
C LYS A 158 0.55 -0.27 26.80
N ASP A 159 -0.35 -0.03 25.86
CA ASP A 159 -1.38 1.01 26.00
C ASP A 159 -2.56 0.56 26.87
N GLY A 160 -2.61 -0.70 27.31
CA GLY A 160 -3.63 -1.22 28.23
C GLY A 160 -3.96 -2.70 28.02
N PRO A 161 -5.00 -3.19 28.71
CA PRO A 161 -5.49 -4.55 28.52
C PRO A 161 -5.88 -4.84 27.08
N ALA A 162 -5.63 -6.06 26.62
CA ALA A 162 -5.74 -6.44 25.21
C ALA A 162 -7.12 -6.13 24.58
N GLU A 163 -8.20 -6.45 25.28
CA GLU A 163 -9.57 -6.21 24.78
C GLU A 163 -9.88 -4.72 24.68
N GLU A 164 -9.41 -3.92 25.65
CA GLU A 164 -9.62 -2.46 25.65
C GLU A 164 -8.86 -1.78 24.50
N ILE A 165 -7.59 -2.16 24.29
CA ILE A 165 -6.78 -1.55 23.22
C ILE A 165 -7.29 -1.94 21.83
N GLU A 166 -7.79 -3.16 21.66
CA GLU A 166 -8.44 -3.58 20.42
C GLU A 166 -9.72 -2.80 20.15
N GLU A 167 -10.56 -2.60 21.18
CA GLU A 167 -11.79 -1.84 21.04
C GLU A 167 -11.52 -0.36 20.74
N ARG A 168 -10.56 0.26 21.44
CA ARG A 168 -10.15 1.65 21.12
C ARG A 168 -9.70 1.78 19.66
N CYS A 169 -8.81 0.90 19.23
CA CYS A 169 -8.32 0.91 17.86
C CYS A 169 -9.46 0.72 16.86
N ARG A 170 -10.39 -0.20 17.14
CA ARG A 170 -11.56 -0.46 16.30
C ARG A 170 -12.46 0.77 16.18
N GLN A 171 -12.71 1.47 17.28
CA GLN A 171 -13.50 2.70 17.28
C GLN A 171 -12.84 3.81 16.46
N GLU A 172 -11.52 3.98 16.59
CA GLU A 172 -10.78 5.00 15.86
C GLU A 172 -10.70 4.69 14.35
N ILE A 173 -10.46 3.45 13.95
CA ILE A 173 -10.48 3.03 12.54
C ILE A 173 -11.86 3.28 11.92
N ARG A 174 -12.95 2.99 12.64
CA ARG A 174 -14.31 3.22 12.14
C ARG A 174 -14.60 4.69 11.80
N LYS A 175 -13.92 5.64 12.42
CA LYS A 175 -14.05 7.07 12.07
C LYS A 175 -13.50 7.37 10.67
N VAL A 176 -12.46 6.65 10.25
CA VAL A 176 -11.78 6.85 8.96
C VAL A 176 -12.41 6.04 7.83
N LEU A 177 -13.12 4.95 8.14
CA LEU A 177 -13.71 4.05 7.14
C LEU A 177 -14.59 4.76 6.09
N PRO A 178 -15.47 5.74 6.43
CA PRO A 178 -16.25 6.44 5.42
C PRO A 178 -15.39 7.18 4.39
N LEU A 179 -14.28 7.80 4.83
CA LEU A 179 -13.33 8.46 3.95
C LEU A 179 -12.60 7.43 3.08
N ALA A 180 -12.11 6.35 3.69
CA ALA A 180 -11.41 5.29 2.98
C ALA A 180 -12.32 4.67 1.89
N ALA A 181 -13.56 4.36 2.22
CA ALA A 181 -14.56 3.85 1.28
C ALA A 181 -14.85 4.83 0.13
N ALA A 182 -15.06 6.12 0.44
CA ALA A 182 -15.35 7.15 -0.56
C ALA A 182 -14.19 7.33 -1.56
N LEU A 183 -12.95 7.12 -1.11
CA LEU A 183 -11.74 7.27 -1.92
C LEU A 183 -11.21 5.94 -2.49
N GLY A 184 -11.92 4.83 -2.30
CA GLY A 184 -11.51 3.51 -2.79
C GLY A 184 -10.22 2.98 -2.14
N GLN A 185 -9.96 3.35 -0.89
CA GLN A 185 -8.75 2.98 -0.16
C GLN A 185 -9.05 1.88 0.87
N LYS A 186 -8.18 0.89 0.97
CA LYS A 186 -8.24 -0.12 2.04
C LYS A 186 -7.33 0.29 3.20
N ILE A 187 -7.80 0.13 4.43
CA ILE A 187 -6.98 0.22 5.64
C ILE A 187 -6.45 -1.18 5.92
N LEU A 188 -5.15 -1.35 5.82
CA LEU A 188 -4.48 -2.64 5.85
C LEU A 188 -3.65 -2.78 7.12
N VAL A 189 -4.08 -3.68 7.99
CA VAL A 189 -3.42 -3.96 9.27
C VAL A 189 -2.17 -4.77 9.05
N GLU A 190 -1.05 -4.29 9.59
CA GLU A 190 0.21 -5.02 9.58
C GLU A 190 0.42 -5.81 10.88
N ASN A 191 0.95 -7.01 10.76
CA ASN A 191 1.42 -7.82 11.88
C ASN A 191 2.86 -7.42 12.25
N VAL A 192 3.02 -6.75 13.38
CA VAL A 192 4.30 -6.24 13.88
C VAL A 192 4.59 -6.68 15.31
N TRP A 193 5.85 -6.54 15.75
CA TRP A 193 6.26 -6.89 17.10
C TRP A 193 5.98 -5.77 18.11
N ASN A 194 4.71 -5.55 18.40
CA ASN A 194 4.22 -4.47 19.25
C ASN A 194 3.48 -4.97 20.52
N HIS A 195 3.63 -6.22 20.89
CA HIS A 195 2.92 -6.85 22.02
C HIS A 195 1.39 -6.77 21.90
N MET A 196 0.87 -6.55 20.70
CA MET A 196 -0.54 -6.57 20.40
C MET A 196 -0.83 -7.68 19.39
N MET A 197 -1.75 -8.58 19.69
CA MET A 197 -2.13 -9.75 18.91
C MET A 197 -1.08 -10.88 18.82
N TYR A 198 0.21 -10.64 19.00
CA TYR A 198 1.21 -11.67 19.26
C TYR A 198 1.43 -11.85 20.75
N ASN A 199 1.61 -13.10 21.16
CA ASN A 199 2.18 -13.42 22.47
C ASN A 199 3.70 -13.57 22.30
N HIS A 200 4.46 -12.59 22.75
CA HIS A 200 5.90 -12.55 22.58
C HIS A 200 6.66 -13.58 23.43
N ASP A 201 5.99 -14.15 24.43
CA ASP A 201 6.54 -15.19 25.34
C ASP A 201 6.11 -16.61 24.92
N ALA A 202 5.23 -16.75 23.91
CA ALA A 202 4.77 -18.04 23.44
C ALA A 202 5.72 -18.64 22.39
N PRO A 203 5.68 -19.97 22.21
CA PRO A 203 6.42 -20.63 21.15
C PRO A 203 5.94 -20.20 19.75
N PRO A 204 6.69 -20.56 18.68
CA PRO A 204 6.45 -20.05 17.32
C PRO A 204 5.25 -20.69 16.58
N GLU A 205 4.37 -21.42 17.27
CA GLU A 205 3.18 -22.06 16.70
C GLU A 205 1.91 -21.21 16.91
N GLN A 206 2.04 -19.90 16.86
CA GLN A 206 0.89 -19.01 17.02
C GLN A 206 0.01 -19.01 15.78
N THR A 207 -1.27 -18.86 16.00
CA THR A 207 -2.31 -18.93 14.96
C THR A 207 -2.88 -17.54 14.63
N PRO A 208 -3.46 -17.32 13.43
CA PRO A 208 -3.90 -16.00 12.97
C PRO A 208 -5.28 -15.58 13.47
N GLU A 209 -5.99 -16.40 14.25
CA GLU A 209 -7.40 -16.19 14.58
C GLU A 209 -7.67 -14.82 15.22
N ARG A 210 -6.72 -14.29 16.01
CA ARG A 210 -6.89 -12.99 16.65
C ARG A 210 -6.89 -11.86 15.63
N PHE A 211 -5.97 -11.90 14.66
CA PHE A 211 -5.96 -10.95 13.54
C PHE A 211 -7.21 -11.11 12.67
N ILE A 212 -7.63 -12.33 12.38
CA ILE A 212 -8.84 -12.61 11.59
C ILE A 212 -10.06 -12.02 12.28
N ARG A 213 -10.26 -12.31 13.57
CA ARG A 213 -11.38 -11.73 14.34
C ARG A 213 -11.33 -10.20 14.37
N PHE A 214 -10.15 -9.62 14.50
CA PHE A 214 -10.01 -8.16 14.51
C PHE A 214 -10.42 -7.56 13.16
N VAL A 215 -9.91 -8.07 12.05
CA VAL A 215 -10.27 -7.60 10.70
C VAL A 215 -11.77 -7.82 10.42
N ASP A 216 -12.30 -9.00 10.72
CA ASP A 216 -13.71 -9.34 10.47
C ASP A 216 -14.68 -8.51 11.31
N SER A 217 -14.24 -8.03 12.49
CA SER A 217 -15.08 -7.22 13.37
C SER A 217 -15.51 -5.87 12.77
N PHE A 218 -14.85 -5.43 11.70
CA PHE A 218 -15.25 -4.23 10.95
C PHE A 218 -16.43 -4.49 10.01
N ASN A 219 -16.65 -5.74 9.60
CA ASN A 219 -17.64 -6.12 8.59
C ASN A 219 -17.60 -5.19 7.37
N SER A 220 -16.41 -4.96 6.85
CA SER A 220 -16.14 -3.97 5.80
C SER A 220 -15.12 -4.48 4.81
N PRO A 221 -15.35 -4.34 3.49
CA PRO A 221 -14.37 -4.69 2.47
C PRO A 221 -13.16 -3.73 2.43
N TRP A 222 -13.24 -2.64 3.20
CA TRP A 222 -12.20 -1.60 3.27
C TRP A 222 -11.20 -1.83 4.38
N VAL A 223 -11.27 -2.96 5.10
CA VAL A 223 -10.25 -3.39 6.07
C VAL A 223 -9.70 -4.74 5.64
N GLY A 224 -8.39 -4.92 5.73
CA GLY A 224 -7.71 -6.15 5.38
C GLY A 224 -6.34 -6.24 6.03
N MET A 225 -5.54 -7.21 5.58
CA MET A 225 -4.18 -7.42 6.07
C MET A 225 -3.16 -6.90 5.06
N TYR A 226 -2.17 -6.18 5.57
CA TYR A 226 -0.86 -6.03 4.97
C TYR A 226 0.05 -7.03 5.68
N TYR A 227 0.20 -8.21 5.13
CA TYR A 227 0.81 -9.31 5.85
C TYR A 227 2.32 -9.31 5.70
N ASP A 228 3.04 -9.11 6.80
CA ASP A 228 4.49 -9.19 6.87
C ASP A 228 4.93 -10.64 7.13
N LEU A 229 5.59 -11.22 6.15
CA LEU A 229 6.08 -12.60 6.17
C LEU A 229 7.25 -12.79 7.14
N GLY A 230 8.19 -11.83 7.16
CA GLY A 230 9.38 -11.90 8.00
C GLY A 230 9.08 -11.67 9.48
N ASN A 231 8.23 -10.70 9.80
CA ASN A 231 7.75 -10.49 11.18
C ASN A 231 7.07 -11.75 11.73
N HIS A 232 6.30 -12.42 10.85
CA HIS A 232 5.55 -13.59 11.29
C HIS A 232 6.41 -14.82 11.45
N TRP A 233 7.46 -15.02 10.65
CA TRP A 233 8.29 -16.23 10.69
C TRP A 233 8.82 -16.53 12.09
N LYS A 234 9.05 -15.53 12.92
CA LYS A 234 9.42 -15.71 14.33
C LYS A 234 8.33 -16.41 15.15
N TYR A 235 7.05 -16.19 14.85
CA TYR A 235 5.91 -16.56 15.70
C TYR A 235 4.97 -17.62 15.12
N GLY A 236 5.18 -18.07 13.90
CA GLY A 236 4.32 -19.06 13.28
C GLY A 236 4.81 -19.52 11.90
N GLN A 237 3.91 -20.12 11.14
CA GLN A 237 4.18 -20.61 9.79
C GLN A 237 3.53 -19.67 8.75
N PRO A 238 4.31 -18.91 7.98
CA PRO A 238 3.76 -17.90 7.08
C PRO A 238 2.76 -18.47 6.06
N GLY A 239 3.04 -19.65 5.49
CA GLY A 239 2.13 -20.28 4.55
C GLY A 239 0.77 -20.67 5.17
N GLU A 240 0.76 -21.15 6.40
CA GLU A 240 -0.49 -21.46 7.14
C GLU A 240 -1.32 -20.19 7.39
N TRP A 241 -0.65 -19.11 7.76
CA TRP A 241 -1.32 -17.83 7.95
C TRP A 241 -1.87 -17.24 6.66
N VAL A 242 -1.13 -17.34 5.55
CA VAL A 242 -1.63 -16.95 4.23
C VAL A 242 -2.93 -17.70 3.90
N ARG A 243 -2.95 -19.03 4.09
CA ARG A 243 -4.16 -19.85 3.87
C ARG A 243 -5.33 -19.42 4.74
N ALA A 244 -5.06 -19.21 6.04
CA ALA A 244 -6.09 -18.81 6.99
C ALA A 244 -6.64 -17.40 6.74
N PHE A 245 -5.81 -16.44 6.34
CA PHE A 245 -6.24 -15.10 5.95
C PHE A 245 -7.12 -15.13 4.69
N GLY A 246 -6.77 -15.95 3.70
CA GLY A 246 -7.51 -16.03 2.44
C GLY A 246 -7.68 -14.64 1.80
N TYR A 247 -8.92 -14.25 1.49
CA TYR A 247 -9.26 -12.95 0.87
C TYR A 247 -8.90 -11.71 1.73
N ARG A 248 -8.62 -11.88 3.02
CA ARG A 248 -8.20 -10.80 3.92
C ARG A 248 -6.76 -10.38 3.67
N CYS A 249 -5.93 -11.28 3.10
CA CYS A 249 -4.56 -10.98 2.70
C CYS A 249 -4.57 -10.15 1.42
N VAL A 250 -4.37 -8.84 1.54
CA VAL A 250 -4.49 -7.89 0.42
C VAL A 250 -3.14 -7.52 -0.16
N LYS A 251 -2.14 -7.33 0.70
CA LYS A 251 -0.75 -7.01 0.32
C LYS A 251 0.21 -7.76 1.23
N LEU A 252 1.45 -7.91 0.76
CA LEU A 252 2.53 -8.57 1.50
C LEU A 252 3.65 -7.58 1.78
N ASP A 253 4.16 -7.60 3.01
CA ASP A 253 5.47 -7.04 3.34
C ASP A 253 6.51 -8.17 3.35
N VAL A 254 7.68 -7.90 2.80
CA VAL A 254 8.66 -8.93 2.44
C VAL A 254 10.03 -8.56 2.95
N LYS A 255 10.50 -9.34 3.90
CA LYS A 255 11.87 -9.33 4.41
C LYS A 255 12.29 -10.75 4.76
N GLY A 256 13.58 -11.03 4.72
CA GLY A 256 14.12 -12.29 5.21
C GLY A 256 14.22 -12.27 6.75
N PHE A 257 14.15 -13.43 7.34
CA PHE A 257 14.39 -13.61 8.77
C PHE A 257 15.04 -14.97 9.04
N SER A 258 16.05 -14.98 9.89
CA SER A 258 16.67 -16.21 10.36
C SER A 258 16.17 -16.54 11.77
N ARG A 259 15.40 -17.61 11.94
CA ARG A 259 15.04 -18.14 13.27
C ARG A 259 16.26 -18.60 14.05
N LYS A 260 17.26 -19.19 13.34
CA LYS A 260 18.49 -19.66 13.96
C LYS A 260 19.29 -18.53 14.60
N ALA A 261 19.34 -17.37 13.93
CA ALA A 261 20.10 -16.19 14.40
C ALA A 261 19.21 -15.18 15.13
N ASP A 262 17.89 -15.39 15.18
CA ASP A 262 16.85 -14.47 15.71
C ASP A 262 17.03 -13.03 15.20
N LYS A 263 17.19 -12.88 13.89
CA LYS A 263 17.41 -11.56 13.25
C LYS A 263 16.82 -11.46 11.86
N PHE A 264 16.49 -10.23 11.45
CA PHE A 264 16.20 -9.93 10.05
C PHE A 264 17.46 -10.06 9.19
N VAL A 265 17.29 -10.58 7.99
CA VAL A 265 18.33 -10.78 6.99
C VAL A 265 17.81 -10.35 5.61
N ASP A 266 18.67 -10.27 4.61
CA ASP A 266 18.23 -10.04 3.25
C ASP A 266 17.35 -11.19 2.74
N ILE A 267 16.38 -10.86 1.89
CA ILE A 267 15.45 -11.82 1.27
C ILE A 267 16.26 -12.88 0.52
N THR A 268 16.02 -14.16 0.80
CA THR A 268 16.74 -15.29 0.20
C THR A 268 18.27 -15.29 0.40
N ALA A 269 18.78 -14.56 1.40
CA ALA A 269 20.15 -14.71 1.86
C ALA A 269 20.41 -16.16 2.34
N GLU A 270 21.67 -16.51 2.54
CA GLU A 270 22.03 -17.86 3.02
C GLU A 270 21.44 -18.15 4.40
N GLU A 271 21.38 -17.13 5.27
CA GLU A 271 20.80 -17.25 6.62
C GLU A 271 19.26 -17.15 6.64
N ASP A 272 18.61 -16.77 5.54
CA ASP A 272 17.15 -16.66 5.45
C ASP A 272 16.53 -18.07 5.41
N ASP A 273 15.96 -18.48 6.53
CA ASP A 273 15.34 -19.80 6.69
C ASP A 273 13.80 -19.76 6.53
N LEU A 274 13.26 -18.67 6.01
CA LEU A 274 11.82 -18.52 5.73
C LEU A 274 11.40 -19.53 4.63
N PRO A 275 10.29 -20.28 4.85
CA PRO A 275 9.89 -21.37 3.95
C PRO A 275 9.22 -20.86 2.67
N TRP A 276 9.96 -20.17 1.81
CA TRP A 276 9.45 -19.53 0.58
C TRP A 276 8.65 -20.47 -0.33
N ALA A 277 9.03 -21.76 -0.40
CA ALA A 277 8.30 -22.74 -1.20
C ALA A 277 6.87 -22.98 -0.69
N ASP A 278 6.66 -22.98 0.62
CA ASP A 278 5.33 -23.10 1.20
C ASP A 278 4.54 -21.78 1.07
N VAL A 279 5.20 -20.63 1.24
CA VAL A 279 4.57 -19.33 1.01
C VAL A 279 4.02 -19.22 -0.42
N ARG A 280 4.82 -19.59 -1.43
CA ARG A 280 4.37 -19.59 -2.84
C ARG A 280 3.14 -20.46 -3.03
N ARG A 281 3.18 -21.69 -2.53
CA ARG A 281 2.07 -22.65 -2.61
C ARG A 281 0.80 -22.11 -1.94
N ALA A 282 0.94 -21.52 -0.75
CA ALA A 282 -0.18 -20.91 -0.03
C ALA A 282 -0.79 -19.73 -0.80
N LEU A 283 0.02 -18.87 -1.42
CA LEU A 283 -0.46 -17.76 -2.25
C LEU A 283 -1.19 -18.25 -3.50
N GLU A 284 -0.74 -19.37 -4.10
CA GLU A 284 -1.44 -20.02 -5.22
C GLU A 284 -2.80 -20.58 -4.79
N GLU A 285 -2.85 -21.28 -3.66
CA GLU A 285 -4.06 -21.90 -3.09
C GLU A 285 -5.16 -20.87 -2.80
N ILE A 286 -4.80 -19.68 -2.28
CA ILE A 286 -5.77 -18.60 -2.03
C ILE A 286 -6.03 -17.73 -3.28
N HIS A 287 -5.44 -18.06 -4.42
CA HIS A 287 -5.49 -17.25 -5.64
C HIS A 287 -5.06 -15.80 -5.44
N PHE A 288 -4.03 -15.58 -4.62
CA PHE A 288 -3.56 -14.23 -4.32
C PHE A 288 -3.21 -13.45 -5.60
N THR A 289 -3.72 -12.24 -5.66
CA THR A 289 -3.37 -11.25 -6.69
C THR A 289 -3.17 -9.91 -6.00
N GLY A 290 -1.97 -9.35 -6.07
CA GLY A 290 -1.67 -8.12 -5.36
C GLY A 290 -0.18 -7.77 -5.35
N TRP A 291 0.18 -6.94 -4.38
CA TRP A 291 1.51 -6.38 -4.21
C TRP A 291 2.30 -7.14 -3.14
N ALA A 292 3.57 -7.38 -3.44
CA ALA A 292 4.58 -7.79 -2.48
C ALA A 292 5.65 -6.69 -2.43
N THR A 293 5.82 -6.09 -1.26
CA THR A 293 6.69 -4.92 -1.04
C THR A 293 7.92 -5.33 -0.27
N ALA A 294 9.12 -5.08 -0.81
CA ALA A 294 10.35 -5.28 -0.07
C ALA A 294 10.49 -4.27 1.07
N GLU A 295 10.93 -4.75 2.24
CA GLU A 295 11.29 -3.96 3.41
C GLU A 295 12.62 -4.45 4.00
N VAL A 296 13.70 -4.09 3.33
CA VAL A 296 15.07 -4.46 3.71
C VAL A 296 16.02 -3.27 3.54
N GLY A 297 17.30 -3.43 3.87
CA GLY A 297 18.30 -2.39 3.61
C GLY A 297 18.33 -2.00 2.14
N GLY A 298 18.13 -0.70 1.87
CA GLY A 298 18.06 -0.13 0.54
C GLY A 298 19.37 0.53 0.08
N GLY A 299 19.29 1.41 -0.91
CA GLY A 299 20.41 2.16 -1.47
C GLY A 299 20.11 2.74 -2.86
N ASP A 300 21.12 2.73 -3.71
CA ASP A 300 21.05 3.15 -5.10
C ASP A 300 20.31 2.11 -6.00
N VAL A 301 20.19 2.40 -7.28
CA VAL A 301 19.56 1.52 -8.28
C VAL A 301 20.20 0.13 -8.29
N LYS A 302 21.53 0.04 -8.13
CA LYS A 302 22.23 -1.24 -8.12
C LYS A 302 21.80 -2.12 -6.94
N ARG A 303 21.74 -1.54 -5.73
CA ARG A 303 21.23 -2.26 -4.53
C ARG A 303 19.76 -2.65 -4.71
N LEU A 304 18.93 -1.74 -5.18
CA LEU A 304 17.51 -2.00 -5.45
C LEU A 304 17.30 -3.13 -6.45
N THR A 305 18.12 -3.20 -7.50
CA THR A 305 18.10 -4.30 -8.49
C THR A 305 18.40 -5.65 -7.83
N VAL A 306 19.37 -5.70 -6.92
CA VAL A 306 19.68 -6.93 -6.16
C VAL A 306 18.48 -7.36 -5.32
N VAL A 307 17.87 -6.44 -4.59
CA VAL A 307 16.66 -6.75 -3.77
C VAL A 307 15.53 -7.27 -4.66
N ARG A 308 15.29 -6.62 -5.78
CA ARG A 308 14.26 -7.06 -6.73
C ARG A 308 14.52 -8.48 -7.25
N GLN A 309 15.76 -8.84 -7.54
CA GLN A 309 16.15 -10.21 -7.94
C GLN A 309 15.94 -11.23 -6.81
N GLN A 310 16.27 -10.83 -5.57
CA GLN A 310 16.00 -11.63 -4.37
C GLN A 310 14.50 -11.92 -4.21
N MET A 311 13.64 -10.92 -4.41
CA MET A 311 12.19 -11.11 -4.41
C MET A 311 11.72 -12.04 -5.53
N GLN A 312 12.26 -11.90 -6.74
CA GLN A 312 11.94 -12.84 -7.83
C GLN A 312 12.26 -14.29 -7.44
N LYS A 313 13.45 -14.51 -6.86
CA LYS A 313 13.86 -15.84 -6.37
C LYS A 313 12.89 -16.34 -5.26
N ALA A 314 12.52 -15.47 -4.31
CA ALA A 314 11.59 -15.81 -3.24
C ALA A 314 10.24 -16.29 -3.77
N PHE A 315 9.69 -15.60 -4.77
CA PHE A 315 8.37 -15.90 -5.35
C PHE A 315 8.40 -16.80 -6.60
N GLY A 316 9.58 -17.15 -7.13
CA GLY A 316 9.70 -18.02 -8.30
C GLY A 316 9.25 -17.34 -9.62
N LEU A 317 9.56 -16.05 -9.78
CA LEU A 317 9.17 -15.21 -10.91
C LEU A 317 10.30 -15.09 -11.95
#